data_728232fba9c0740b9d509b4b75a87caf
#
_entry.id   728232fba9c0740b9d509b4b75a87caf
#
_cell.length_a   1.000
_cell.length_b   1.000
_cell.length_c   1.000
_cell.angle_alpha   90.00
_cell.angle_beta   90.00
_cell.angle_gamma   90.00
#
_symmetry.space_group_name_H-M   'P 1'
#
loop_
_entity.id
_entity.type
_entity.pdbx_description
1 polymer ?
#
loop_
_entity_poly.entity_id
_entity_poly.type
_entity_poly.pdbx_seq_one_letter_code
_entity_poly.pdbx_strand_id
1 'polypeptide(L)'
;MKKFYILALMLLMSVTALAQNGRSLYNKYSDHENVEAVYISPAMFRLMGRIPDMQMQDGSMNLGPIIKSLTGLYILNITQEDIAASLADDVNRFIQKGEYELLMEAKDNGEVTRMYTVGDDAFVHSFVMLSRSGGETDFICLDGTMPREQLEALIAEATKD
;
A
#
# COMPACT_ATOMS: atom_id res chain seq x y z
N MET A 1 -19.35 32.89 -27.69
CA MET A 1 -19.32 31.43 -27.80
C MET A 1 -17.90 30.85 -27.68
N LYS A 2 -16.87 31.45 -28.26
CA LYS A 2 -15.47 30.97 -28.12
C LYS A 2 -14.96 30.90 -26.67
N LYS A 3 -15.41 31.79 -25.78
CA LYS A 3 -15.05 31.78 -24.34
C LYS A 3 -15.68 30.60 -23.58
N PHE A 4 -16.83 30.10 -24.01
CA PHE A 4 -17.51 28.94 -23.41
C PHE A 4 -16.76 27.63 -23.71
N TYR A 5 -16.20 27.48 -24.93
CA TYR A 5 -15.43 26.31 -25.32
C TYR A 5 -14.07 26.25 -24.61
N ILE A 6 -13.46 27.43 -24.33
CA ILE A 6 -12.20 27.50 -23.58
C ILE A 6 -12.44 27.12 -22.11
N LEU A 7 -13.56 27.56 -21.52
CA LEU A 7 -13.93 27.18 -20.15
C LEU A 7 -14.26 25.69 -20.03
N ALA A 8 -14.99 25.14 -21.02
CA ALA A 8 -15.27 23.70 -21.08
C ALA A 8 -14.01 22.86 -21.31
N LEU A 9 -13.07 23.35 -22.13
CA LEU A 9 -11.81 22.67 -22.37
C LEU A 9 -10.91 22.71 -21.11
N MET A 10 -10.91 23.82 -20.34
CA MET A 10 -10.21 23.89 -19.05
C MET A 10 -10.82 22.98 -17.99
N LEU A 11 -12.16 22.79 -18.02
CA LEU A 11 -12.83 21.85 -17.10
C LEU A 11 -12.54 20.39 -17.43
N LEU A 12 -12.28 20.07 -18.70
CA LEU A 12 -11.89 18.70 -19.13
C LEU A 12 -10.43 18.35 -18.81
N MET A 13 -9.57 19.33 -18.59
CA MET A 13 -8.18 19.10 -18.21
C MET A 13 -7.97 18.89 -16.70
N SER A 14 -8.99 19.08 -15.87
CA SER A 14 -8.91 18.95 -14.41
C SER A 14 -9.24 17.55 -13.86
N VAL A 15 -9.41 16.53 -14.71
CA VAL A 15 -9.83 15.18 -14.27
C VAL A 15 -8.77 14.09 -14.54
N THR A 16 -7.52 14.46 -14.66
CA THR A 16 -6.44 13.46 -14.59
C THR A 16 -5.58 13.68 -13.34
N ALA A 17 -6.20 13.79 -12.19
CA ALA A 17 -5.57 13.30 -10.98
C ALA A 17 -5.58 11.76 -11.13
N LEU A 18 -4.61 11.23 -11.85
CA LEU A 18 -4.27 9.82 -11.77
C LEU A 18 -3.98 9.60 -10.29
N ALA A 19 -4.93 9.00 -9.60
CA ALA A 19 -4.71 8.48 -8.27
C ALA A 19 -3.50 7.55 -8.41
N GLN A 20 -2.33 8.04 -7.99
CA GLN A 20 -1.18 7.18 -7.84
C GLN A 20 -1.62 6.17 -6.79
N ASN A 21 -1.79 4.93 -7.17
CA ASN A 21 -2.07 3.81 -6.29
C ASN A 21 -0.80 2.97 -6.15
N GLY A 22 -0.76 2.06 -5.19
CA GLY A 22 0.38 1.18 -4.97
C GLY A 22 0.82 0.43 -6.23
N ARG A 23 -0.12 0.14 -7.12
CA ARG A 23 0.14 -0.49 -8.41
C ARG A 23 1.03 0.34 -9.33
N SER A 24 0.90 1.67 -9.33
CA SER A 24 1.73 2.52 -10.19
C SER A 24 3.19 2.53 -9.74
N LEU A 25 3.43 2.51 -8.42
CA LEU A 25 4.77 2.35 -7.86
C LEU A 25 5.34 0.97 -8.18
N TYR A 26 4.55 -0.08 -7.97
CA TYR A 26 4.96 -1.44 -8.31
C TYR A 26 5.36 -1.55 -9.78
N ASN A 27 4.53 -1.10 -10.71
CA ASN A 27 4.80 -1.19 -12.15
C ASN A 27 6.05 -0.39 -12.58
N LYS A 28 6.38 0.69 -11.86
CA LYS A 28 7.55 1.50 -12.16
C LYS A 28 8.87 0.77 -11.85
N TYR A 29 8.88 -0.06 -10.79
CA TYR A 29 10.11 -0.65 -10.28
C TYR A 29 10.22 -2.16 -10.49
N SER A 30 9.12 -2.88 -10.70
CA SER A 30 9.08 -4.35 -10.75
C SER A 30 9.91 -4.99 -11.86
N ASP A 31 10.15 -4.26 -12.95
CA ASP A 31 10.90 -4.76 -14.11
C ASP A 31 12.41 -4.42 -14.07
N HIS A 32 12.88 -3.74 -13.02
CA HIS A 32 14.31 -3.46 -12.86
C HIS A 32 15.09 -4.72 -12.49
N GLU A 33 16.32 -4.84 -12.98
CA GLU A 33 17.25 -5.89 -12.56
C GLU A 33 17.53 -5.77 -11.04
N ASN A 34 17.65 -6.90 -10.36
CA ASN A 34 17.89 -6.99 -8.90
C ASN A 34 16.77 -6.38 -8.04
N VAL A 35 15.56 -6.34 -8.53
CA VAL A 35 14.35 -6.02 -7.76
C VAL A 35 13.54 -7.30 -7.57
N GLU A 36 13.26 -7.63 -6.31
CA GLU A 36 12.28 -8.67 -6.00
C GLU A 36 10.90 -8.03 -5.93
N ALA A 37 9.98 -8.54 -6.74
CA ALA A 37 8.66 -7.97 -6.88
C ALA A 37 7.56 -9.03 -6.77
N VAL A 38 6.55 -8.79 -5.94
CA VAL A 38 5.38 -9.66 -5.79
C VAL A 38 4.11 -8.84 -5.99
N TYR A 39 3.23 -9.33 -6.82
CA TYR A 39 1.87 -8.81 -6.98
C TYR A 39 0.85 -9.91 -6.73
N ILE A 40 -0.07 -9.67 -5.80
CA ILE A 40 -1.23 -10.53 -5.58
C ILE A 40 -2.49 -9.80 -6.06
N SER A 41 -3.16 -10.42 -7.02
CA SER A 41 -4.33 -9.84 -7.70
C SER A 41 -5.62 -9.99 -6.87
N PRO A 42 -6.66 -9.18 -7.17
CA PRO A 42 -7.98 -9.36 -6.57
C PRO A 42 -8.57 -10.76 -6.81
N ALA A 43 -8.23 -11.39 -7.94
CA ALA A 43 -8.68 -12.75 -8.25
C ALA A 43 -8.10 -13.78 -7.26
N MET A 44 -6.82 -13.62 -6.90
CA MET A 44 -6.17 -14.49 -5.92
C MET A 44 -6.77 -14.31 -4.52
N PHE A 45 -7.04 -13.08 -4.10
CA PHE A 45 -7.72 -12.82 -2.82
C PHE A 45 -9.12 -13.44 -2.77
N ARG A 46 -9.89 -13.35 -3.85
CA ARG A 46 -11.19 -14.01 -3.93
C ARG A 46 -11.09 -15.54 -3.85
N LEU A 47 -10.04 -16.11 -4.41
CA LEU A 47 -9.77 -17.54 -4.33
C LEU A 47 -9.43 -17.94 -2.88
N MET A 48 -8.50 -17.22 -2.24
CA MET A 48 -8.12 -17.44 -0.84
C MET A 48 -9.29 -17.25 0.12
N GLY A 49 -10.10 -16.21 -0.08
CA GLY A 49 -11.27 -15.93 0.77
C GLY A 49 -12.41 -16.95 0.66
N ARG A 50 -12.32 -17.94 -0.24
CA ARG A 50 -13.23 -19.09 -0.34
C ARG A 50 -12.73 -20.32 0.42
N ILE A 51 -11.50 -20.29 0.90
CA ILE A 51 -10.94 -21.38 1.70
C ILE A 51 -11.56 -21.26 3.10
N PRO A 52 -12.30 -22.28 3.59
CA PRO A 52 -12.78 -22.31 4.97
C PRO A 52 -11.57 -22.28 5.92
N ASP A 53 -11.73 -21.62 7.06
CA ASP A 53 -10.78 -21.68 8.18
C ASP A 53 -9.42 -20.97 7.99
N MET A 54 -9.38 -19.84 7.27
CA MET A 54 -8.26 -18.90 7.40
C MET A 54 -8.39 -18.13 8.73
N GLN A 55 -8.25 -18.85 9.83
CA GLN A 55 -8.13 -18.28 11.17
C GLN A 55 -6.64 -18.17 11.52
N MET A 56 -6.30 -17.20 12.38
CA MET A 56 -4.99 -17.22 12.99
C MET A 56 -4.80 -18.54 13.77
N GLN A 57 -3.56 -18.96 13.93
CA GLN A 57 -3.18 -20.27 14.47
C GLN A 57 -3.76 -20.55 15.88
N ASP A 58 -4.15 -19.49 16.59
CA ASP A 58 -4.82 -19.54 17.91
C ASP A 58 -6.36 -19.43 17.83
N GLY A 59 -6.94 -19.30 16.64
CA GLY A 59 -8.39 -19.16 16.44
C GLY A 59 -8.96 -17.79 16.82
N SER A 60 -8.12 -16.81 17.17
CA SER A 60 -8.54 -15.52 17.72
C SER A 60 -9.14 -14.56 16.68
N MET A 61 -8.82 -14.71 15.40
CA MET A 61 -9.28 -13.81 14.33
C MET A 61 -9.61 -14.56 13.03
N ASN A 62 -10.74 -14.20 12.44
CA ASN A 62 -11.11 -14.65 11.10
C ASN A 62 -10.63 -13.64 10.04
N LEU A 63 -9.61 -14.00 9.29
CA LEU A 63 -9.04 -13.15 8.22
C LEU A 63 -9.88 -13.13 6.93
N GLY A 64 -10.86 -14.01 6.80
CA GLY A 64 -11.66 -14.14 5.60
C GLY A 64 -12.32 -12.84 5.11
N PRO A 65 -12.97 -12.04 5.98
CA PRO A 65 -13.56 -10.77 5.58
C PRO A 65 -12.52 -9.75 5.10
N ILE A 66 -11.36 -9.65 5.75
CA ILE A 66 -10.25 -8.76 5.34
C ILE A 66 -9.74 -9.19 3.96
N ILE A 67 -9.41 -10.47 3.80
CA ILE A 67 -8.86 -11.01 2.54
C ILE A 67 -9.81 -10.77 1.37
N LYS A 68 -11.12 -10.93 1.57
CA LYS A 68 -12.14 -10.70 0.52
C LYS A 68 -12.25 -9.23 0.11
N SER A 69 -11.91 -8.31 0.99
CA SER A 69 -11.98 -6.87 0.75
C SER A 69 -10.76 -6.31 0.03
N LEU A 70 -9.68 -7.12 -0.10
CA LEU A 70 -8.44 -6.69 -0.73
C LEU A 70 -8.57 -6.63 -2.24
N THR A 71 -7.99 -5.59 -2.82
CA THR A 71 -7.96 -5.34 -4.26
C THR A 71 -6.56 -5.42 -4.86
N GLY A 72 -5.53 -5.45 -4.04
CA GLY A 72 -4.16 -5.65 -4.48
C GLY A 72 -3.18 -5.69 -3.30
N LEU A 73 -2.14 -6.52 -3.42
CA LEU A 73 -0.95 -6.48 -2.59
C LEU A 73 0.25 -6.35 -3.52
N TYR A 74 1.09 -5.36 -3.23
CA TYR A 74 2.29 -5.03 -3.98
C TYR A 74 3.47 -5.04 -3.03
N ILE A 75 4.49 -5.82 -3.35
CA ILE A 75 5.72 -5.91 -2.57
C ILE A 75 6.89 -5.64 -3.51
N LEU A 76 7.80 -4.78 -3.08
CA LEU A 76 9.08 -4.54 -3.73
C LEU A 76 10.17 -4.63 -2.65
N ASN A 77 11.22 -5.40 -2.93
CA ASN A 77 12.48 -5.37 -2.20
C ASN A 77 13.58 -4.94 -3.16
N ILE A 78 14.30 -3.88 -2.84
CA ILE A 78 15.33 -3.27 -3.69
C ILE A 78 16.61 -3.12 -2.88
N THR A 79 17.65 -3.81 -3.32
CA THR A 79 18.99 -3.79 -2.69
C THR A 79 19.97 -2.87 -3.43
N GLN A 80 19.64 -2.42 -4.65
CA GLN A 80 20.46 -1.48 -5.40
C GLN A 80 20.23 -0.05 -4.89
N GLU A 81 21.22 0.56 -4.27
CA GLU A 81 21.11 1.78 -3.46
C GLU A 81 20.45 2.97 -4.20
N ASP A 82 20.81 3.22 -5.46
CA ASP A 82 20.24 4.32 -6.26
C ASP A 82 18.76 4.11 -6.59
N ILE A 83 18.36 2.88 -6.92
CA ILE A 83 16.97 2.50 -7.18
C ILE A 83 16.19 2.49 -5.87
N ALA A 84 16.76 1.97 -4.80
CA ALA A 84 16.17 1.94 -3.46
C ALA A 84 15.88 3.36 -2.94
N ALA A 85 16.81 4.30 -3.13
CA ALA A 85 16.61 5.70 -2.79
C ALA A 85 15.50 6.34 -3.62
N SER A 86 15.47 6.07 -4.93
CA SER A 86 14.44 6.57 -5.84
C SER A 86 13.03 6.06 -5.46
N LEU A 87 12.92 4.77 -5.10
CA LEU A 87 11.66 4.21 -4.59
C LEU A 87 11.22 4.91 -3.32
N ALA A 88 12.13 5.09 -2.34
CA ALA A 88 11.80 5.76 -1.08
C ALA A 88 11.29 7.18 -1.30
N ASP A 89 11.89 7.95 -2.22
CA ASP A 89 11.45 9.30 -2.57
C ASP A 89 10.08 9.29 -3.24
N ASP A 90 9.83 8.34 -4.15
CA ASP A 90 8.54 8.19 -4.82
C ASP A 90 7.44 7.78 -3.84
N VAL A 91 7.72 6.87 -2.91
CA VAL A 91 6.79 6.47 -1.84
C VAL A 91 6.48 7.68 -0.95
N ASN A 92 7.47 8.46 -0.53
CA ASN A 92 7.24 9.66 0.28
C ASN A 92 6.32 10.67 -0.45
N ARG A 93 6.52 10.88 -1.77
CA ARG A 93 5.62 11.73 -2.56
C ARG A 93 4.22 11.15 -2.68
N PHE A 94 4.12 9.85 -2.85
CA PHE A 94 2.85 9.12 -2.89
C PHE A 94 2.06 9.29 -1.59
N ILE A 95 2.71 9.09 -0.45
CA ILE A 95 2.13 9.26 0.90
C ILE A 95 1.63 10.70 1.09
N GLN A 96 2.44 11.70 0.76
CA GLN A 96 2.07 13.10 0.92
C GLN A 96 0.89 13.51 0.04
N LYS A 97 0.87 13.09 -1.23
CA LYS A 97 -0.22 13.41 -2.16
C LYS A 97 -1.52 12.70 -1.83
N GLY A 98 -1.44 11.50 -1.27
CA GLY A 98 -2.58 10.66 -0.92
C GLY A 98 -3.16 10.97 0.47
N GLU A 99 -2.62 11.95 1.20
CA GLU A 99 -3.06 12.32 2.55
C GLU A 99 -3.04 11.13 3.53
N TYR A 100 -2.00 10.29 3.42
CA TYR A 100 -1.82 9.15 4.30
C TYR A 100 -1.42 9.60 5.71
N GLU A 101 -1.98 8.95 6.71
CA GLU A 101 -1.64 9.12 8.12
C GLU A 101 -0.53 8.16 8.53
N LEU A 102 0.44 8.64 9.30
CA LEU A 102 1.48 7.80 9.90
C LEU A 102 0.87 7.02 11.07
N LEU A 103 0.89 5.69 11.00
CA LEU A 103 0.46 4.81 12.09
C LEU A 103 1.60 4.48 13.05
N MET A 104 2.78 4.18 12.51
CA MET A 104 3.92 3.74 13.28
C MET A 104 5.23 4.16 12.62
N GLU A 105 6.20 4.53 13.44
CA GLU A 105 7.61 4.64 13.05
C GLU A 105 8.44 3.84 14.06
N ALA A 106 9.23 2.89 13.56
CA ALA A 106 10.22 2.16 14.33
C ALA A 106 11.61 2.49 13.80
N LYS A 107 12.57 2.65 14.71
CA LYS A 107 13.98 2.89 14.40
C LYS A 107 14.83 1.95 15.23
N ASP A 108 15.64 1.15 14.55
CA ASP A 108 16.59 0.25 15.19
C ASP A 108 17.87 0.15 14.36
N ASN A 109 19.04 0.41 14.99
CA ASN A 109 20.37 0.23 14.42
C ASN A 109 20.57 0.76 12.98
N GLY A 110 19.92 1.88 12.63
CA GLY A 110 20.00 2.48 11.30
C GLY A 110 18.90 2.02 10.34
N GLU A 111 18.10 1.05 10.71
CA GLU A 111 16.86 0.71 10.04
C GLU A 111 15.75 1.67 10.45
N VAL A 112 14.92 2.06 9.50
CA VAL A 112 13.73 2.89 9.73
C VAL A 112 12.55 2.27 9.01
N THR A 113 11.57 1.81 9.79
CA THR A 113 10.30 1.30 9.26
C THR A 113 9.18 2.26 9.58
N ARG A 114 8.38 2.60 8.58
CA ARG A 114 7.19 3.45 8.71
C ARG A 114 5.98 2.76 8.12
N MET A 115 4.87 2.84 8.82
CA MET A 115 3.57 2.34 8.40
C MET A 115 2.59 3.48 8.27
N TYR A 116 1.85 3.49 7.18
CA TYR A 116 0.89 4.54 6.84
C TYR A 116 -0.44 3.95 6.42
N THR A 117 -1.49 4.71 6.58
CA THR A 117 -2.84 4.34 6.15
C THR A 117 -3.59 5.53 5.59
N VAL A 118 -4.55 5.26 4.72
CA VAL A 118 -5.55 6.22 4.27
C VAL A 118 -6.93 5.58 4.31
N GLY A 119 -7.92 6.34 4.74
CA GLY A 119 -9.29 5.86 4.89
C GLY A 119 -10.12 6.84 5.72
N ASP A 120 -11.20 6.34 6.26
CA ASP A 120 -12.09 7.05 7.17
C ASP A 120 -12.18 6.34 8.54
N ASP A 121 -13.09 6.77 9.40
CA ASP A 121 -13.25 6.19 10.75
C ASP A 121 -13.66 4.71 10.72
N ALA A 122 -14.33 4.26 9.68
CA ALA A 122 -14.85 2.90 9.55
C ALA A 122 -13.97 1.98 8.70
N PHE A 123 -13.31 2.52 7.66
CA PHE A 123 -12.59 1.73 6.68
C PHE A 123 -11.22 2.30 6.37
N VAL A 124 -10.27 1.40 6.17
CA VAL A 124 -8.95 1.67 5.58
C VAL A 124 -9.00 1.29 4.11
N HIS A 125 -8.59 2.20 3.23
CA HIS A 125 -8.59 1.99 1.78
C HIS A 125 -7.22 1.57 1.25
N SER A 126 -6.16 1.96 1.94
CA SER A 126 -4.80 1.51 1.63
C SER A 126 -3.93 1.53 2.88
N PHE A 127 -3.05 0.55 2.97
CA PHE A 127 -1.99 0.45 3.97
C PHE A 127 -0.65 0.40 3.26
N VAL A 128 0.32 1.16 3.73
CA VAL A 128 1.67 1.21 3.17
C VAL A 128 2.70 1.01 4.27
N MET A 129 3.64 0.11 4.03
CA MET A 129 4.86 -0.02 4.82
C MET A 129 6.07 0.33 3.97
N LEU A 130 6.94 1.15 4.50
CA LEU A 130 8.24 1.49 3.93
C LEU A 130 9.31 1.22 4.97
N SER A 131 10.23 0.29 4.70
CA SER A 131 11.41 0.02 5.50
C SER A 131 12.68 0.37 4.73
N ARG A 132 13.67 0.92 5.41
CA ARG A 132 14.98 1.25 4.86
C ARG A 132 16.08 0.79 5.81
N SER A 133 17.03 0.04 5.27
CA SER A 133 18.18 -0.46 6.02
C SER A 133 19.40 -0.59 5.10
N GLY A 134 20.52 0.06 5.43
CA GLY A 134 21.81 -0.17 4.78
C GLY A 134 21.85 0.00 3.25
N GLY A 135 21.00 0.86 2.67
CA GLY A 135 20.88 1.05 1.21
C GLY A 135 19.79 0.20 0.55
N GLU A 136 19.18 -0.70 1.31
CA GLU A 136 18.01 -1.50 0.91
C GLU A 136 16.72 -0.77 1.22
N THR A 137 15.70 -0.98 0.41
CA THR A 137 14.36 -0.43 0.63
C THR A 137 13.31 -1.52 0.37
N ASP A 138 12.47 -1.74 1.37
CA ASP A 138 11.27 -2.58 1.28
C ASP A 138 10.03 -1.70 1.20
N PHE A 139 9.17 -2.02 0.26
CA PHE A 139 7.87 -1.39 0.10
C PHE A 139 6.79 -2.45 0.07
N ILE A 140 5.78 -2.29 0.90
CA ILE A 140 4.57 -3.09 0.88
C ILE A 140 3.37 -2.14 0.79
N CYS A 141 2.48 -2.39 -0.17
CA CYS A 141 1.22 -1.66 -0.27
C CYS A 141 0.06 -2.66 -0.38
N LEU A 142 -0.92 -2.47 0.46
CA LEU A 142 -2.13 -3.28 0.54
C LEU A 142 -3.33 -2.38 0.25
N ASP A 143 -3.98 -2.58 -0.90
CA ASP A 143 -5.15 -1.82 -1.32
C ASP A 143 -6.42 -2.64 -1.10
N GLY A 144 -7.50 -1.97 -0.66
CA GLY A 144 -8.80 -2.62 -0.43
C GLY A 144 -9.76 -1.73 0.33
N THR A 145 -10.87 -2.30 0.80
CA THR A 145 -11.79 -1.62 1.72
C THR A 145 -11.89 -2.46 2.99
N MET A 146 -10.90 -2.29 3.85
CA MET A 146 -10.71 -3.11 5.05
C MET A 146 -11.41 -2.43 6.25
N PRO A 147 -12.22 -3.15 7.03
CA PRO A 147 -12.73 -2.61 8.29
C PRO A 147 -11.55 -2.21 9.20
N ARG A 148 -11.53 -0.96 9.66
CA ARG A 148 -10.43 -0.39 10.46
C ARG A 148 -10.17 -1.21 11.72
N GLU A 149 -11.21 -1.55 12.46
CA GLU A 149 -11.13 -2.36 13.68
C GLU A 149 -10.41 -3.70 13.46
N GLN A 150 -10.68 -4.36 12.34
CA GLN A 150 -10.06 -5.63 11.99
C GLN A 150 -8.59 -5.49 11.62
N LEU A 151 -8.24 -4.42 10.89
CA LEU A 151 -6.86 -4.13 10.55
C LEU A 151 -6.03 -3.76 11.80
N GLU A 152 -6.58 -2.95 12.68
CA GLU A 152 -5.93 -2.56 13.95
C GLU A 152 -5.69 -3.79 14.84
N ALA A 153 -6.66 -4.70 14.94
CA ALA A 153 -6.51 -5.95 15.67
C ALA A 153 -5.40 -6.83 15.08
N LEU A 154 -5.31 -6.90 13.75
CA LEU A 154 -4.26 -7.65 13.06
C LEU A 154 -2.86 -7.07 13.32
N ILE A 155 -2.72 -5.74 13.26
CA ILE A 155 -1.45 -5.06 13.56
C ILE A 155 -1.06 -5.28 15.03
N ALA A 156 -2.02 -5.13 15.96
CA ALA A 156 -1.78 -5.35 17.38
C ALA A 156 -1.33 -6.79 17.68
N GLU A 157 -1.86 -7.77 16.97
CA GLU A 157 -1.45 -9.17 17.11
C GLU A 157 -0.05 -9.41 16.55
N ALA A 158 0.27 -8.84 15.38
CA ALA A 158 1.58 -8.97 14.75
C ALA A 158 2.72 -8.27 15.54
N THR A 159 2.39 -7.36 16.46
CA THR A 159 3.37 -6.59 17.27
C THR A 159 3.49 -7.08 18.71
N LYS A 160 2.90 -8.25 19.05
CA LYS A 160 2.91 -8.82 20.43
C LYS A 160 4.16 -9.63 20.79
N ASP A 161 5.18 -9.66 19.96
CA ASP A 161 6.47 -10.33 20.27
C ASP A 161 7.36 -9.54 21.23
#